data_2d7ec0adbbaf23fdf20131dc6aa0b6bc
#
_entry.id   2d7ec0adbbaf23fdf20131dc6aa0b6bc
#
_cell.length_a   1.000
_cell.length_b   1.000
_cell.length_c   1.000
_cell.angle_alpha   90.00
_cell.angle_beta   90.00
_cell.angle_gamma   90.00
#
_symmetry.space_group_name_H-M   'P 1'
#
loop_
_entity.id
_entity.type
_entity.pdbx_description
1 polymer ?
#
loop_
_entity_poly.entity_id
_entity_poly.type
_entity_poly.pdbx_seq_one_letter_code
_entity_poly.pdbx_strand_id
1 'polypeptide(L)' 'MLSAVTIFSIIEVVLFTVLVVILTLLYNVVSTLVGGIHVTLGDD' A
#
# COMPACT_ATOMS: atom_id res chain seq x y z
N MET A 1 25.59 -21.32 4.59
CA MET A 1 24.24 -21.78 4.88
C MET A 1 23.41 -20.68 5.53
N LEU A 2 22.22 -20.47 5.02
CA LEU A 2 21.33 -19.48 5.61
C LEU A 2 20.71 -20.06 6.87
N SER A 3 20.70 -19.27 7.91
CA SER A 3 20.08 -19.67 9.17
C SER A 3 18.57 -19.41 9.10
N ALA A 4 17.83 -20.09 9.97
CA ALA A 4 16.37 -19.88 10.04
C ALA A 4 16.03 -18.42 10.35
N VAL A 5 16.82 -17.77 11.18
CA VAL A 5 16.62 -16.37 11.52
C VAL A 5 16.76 -15.50 10.28
N THR A 6 17.76 -15.74 9.46
CA THR A 6 17.99 -14.98 8.24
C THR A 6 16.83 -15.14 7.27
N ILE A 7 16.38 -16.38 7.06
CA ILE A 7 15.26 -16.67 6.16
C ILE A 7 14.00 -15.97 6.68
N PHE A 8 13.74 -16.06 7.95
CA PHE A 8 12.58 -15.44 8.58
C PHE A 8 12.60 -13.94 8.41
N SER A 9 13.77 -13.34 8.59
CA SER A 9 13.93 -11.89 8.43
C SER A 9 13.66 -11.44 6.99
N ILE A 10 14.15 -12.20 6.02
CA ILE A 10 13.93 -11.89 4.61
C ILE A 10 12.44 -11.94 4.28
N ILE A 11 11.75 -12.98 4.73
CA ILE A 11 10.32 -13.12 4.52
C ILE A 11 9.57 -11.94 5.15
N GLU A 12 9.95 -11.57 6.36
CA GLU A 12 9.31 -10.47 7.06
C GLU A 12 9.48 -9.15 6.30
N VAL A 13 10.68 -8.88 5.80
CA VAL A 13 10.94 -7.66 5.03
C VAL A 13 10.13 -7.65 3.74
N VAL A 14 10.07 -8.78 3.05
CA VAL A 14 9.31 -8.89 1.81
C VAL A 14 7.82 -8.65 2.07
N LEU A 15 7.28 -9.27 3.11
CA LEU A 15 5.87 -9.09 3.47
C LEU A 15 5.59 -7.63 3.82
N PHE A 16 6.47 -7.01 4.56
CA PHE A 16 6.30 -5.62 4.95
C PHE A 16 6.31 -4.70 3.74
N THR A 17 7.24 -4.94 2.82
CA THR A 17 7.33 -4.16 1.60
C THR A 17 6.07 -4.30 0.75
N VAL A 18 5.57 -5.52 0.60
CA VAL A 18 4.34 -5.78 -0.15
C VAL A 18 3.16 -5.05 0.47
N LEU A 19 3.05 -5.11 1.79
CA LEU A 19 1.97 -4.42 2.50
C LEU A 19 2.02 -2.91 2.27
N VAL A 20 3.20 -2.32 2.38
CA VAL A 20 3.37 -0.89 2.17
C VAL A 20 2.97 -0.51 0.75
N VAL A 21 3.39 -1.29 -0.24
CA VAL A 21 3.03 -1.02 -1.64
C VAL A 21 1.53 -1.09 -1.84
N ILE A 22 0.89 -2.13 -1.31
CA ILE A 22 -0.56 -2.30 -1.44
C ILE A 22 -1.28 -1.14 -0.77
N LEU A 23 -0.89 -0.78 0.43
CA LEU A 23 -1.52 0.33 1.15
C LEU A 23 -1.35 1.64 0.39
N THR A 24 -0.18 1.87 -0.19
CA THR A 24 0.07 3.08 -0.98
C THR A 24 -0.83 3.13 -2.21
N LEU A 25 -0.95 2.01 -2.91
CA LEU A 25 -1.82 1.93 -4.08
C LEU A 25 -3.28 2.17 -3.72
N LEU A 26 -3.74 1.52 -2.65
CA LEU A 26 -5.11 1.70 -2.18
C LEU A 26 -5.36 3.15 -1.78
N TYR A 27 -4.43 3.74 -1.09
CA TYR A 27 -4.55 5.13 -0.68
C TYR A 27 -4.64 6.05 -1.89
N ASN A 28 -3.81 5.81 -2.89
CA ASN A 28 -3.82 6.61 -4.11
C ASN A 28 -5.15 6.50 -4.83
N VAL A 29 -5.66 5.28 -4.98
CA VAL A 29 -6.95 5.06 -5.66
C VAL A 29 -8.08 5.74 -4.90
N VAL A 30 -8.14 5.54 -3.59
CA VAL A 30 -9.18 6.14 -2.76
C VAL A 30 -9.09 7.66 -2.82
N SER A 31 -7.88 8.20 -2.75
CA SER A 31 -7.68 9.64 -2.82
C SER A 31 -8.16 10.20 -4.15
N THR A 32 -7.90 9.50 -5.23
CA THR A 32 -8.36 9.90 -6.57
C THR A 32 -9.87 9.89 -6.64
N LEU A 33 -10.49 8.84 -6.13
CA LEU A 33 -11.95 8.71 -6.14
C LEU A 33 -12.61 9.79 -5.30
N VAL A 34 -12.08 10.03 -4.11
CA VAL A 34 -12.61 11.08 -3.23
C VAL A 34 -12.46 12.44 -3.88
N GLY A 35 -11.30 12.70 -4.47
CA GLY A 35 -11.06 13.96 -5.15
C GLY A 35 -11.99 14.15 -6.33
N GLY A 36 -12.18 13.11 -7.13
CA GLY A 36 -13.07 13.16 -8.28
C GLY A 36 -14.51 13.38 -7.89
N ILE A 37 -14.97 12.64 -6.89
CA ILE A 37 -16.34 12.78 -6.40
C ILE A 37 -16.53 14.16 -5.78
N HIS A 38 -15.54 14.60 -5.03
CA HIS A 38 -15.61 15.91 -4.37
C HIS A 38 -15.73 17.03 -5.39
N VAL A 39 -14.98 16.92 -6.48
CA VAL A 39 -15.04 17.94 -7.54
C VAL A 39 -16.42 17.94 -8.18
N THR A 40 -16.97 16.77 -8.44
CA THR A 40 -18.30 16.67 -9.03
C THR A 40 -19.35 17.28 -8.12
N LEU A 41 -19.29 16.98 -6.84
CA LEU A 41 -20.25 17.50 -5.87
C LEU A 41 -20.03 19.00 -5.63
N GLY A 42 -18.77 19.42 -5.61
CA GLY A 42 -18.44 20.83 -5.40
C GLY A 42 -18.87 21.71 -6.55
N ASP A 43 -18.91 21.17 -7.73
CA ASP A 43 -19.32 21.89 -8.93
C ASP A 43 -20.82 22.18 -8.92
N ASP A 44 -21.52 21.34 -8.21
CA ASP A 44 -22.96 21.49 -8.09
C ASP A 44 -23.29 22.55 -7.06
#